data_12b1f0394083ea6c19ff2f6dad066424
#
_entry.id   12b1f0394083ea6c19ff2f6dad066424
#
_cell.length_a   1.000
_cell.length_b   1.000
_cell.length_c   1.000
_cell.angle_alpha   90.00
_cell.angle_beta   90.00
_cell.angle_gamma   90.00
#
_symmetry.space_group_name_H-M   'P 1'
#
loop_
_entity.id
_entity.type
_entity.pdbx_description
1 polymer ?
#
loop_
_entity_poly.entity_id
_entity_poly.type
_entity_poly.pdbx_seq_one_letter_code
_entity_poly.pdbx_strand_id
1 'polypeptide(L)'
;MSEKQPSFLDAALPLIVLIVLLSASVYLFGDNSSYGPNQIALFLATAVAVVIGLKNGYRWQVMEKAMVKGISLSLGAVLILLSVGALIGTWMLSGTVPTLIYYGLQLLSPSWFYAASCLLCGIVAMSIGSSWTTAATIGVALIGVAAGLGLSPAITAGAIVSGAYFGDKISPLSETTNLAPAVAGADLFDHIRHMLWTTIPSFILALLLFTVIGFNSDVTADLARIDEISAVLQNNFSISFMALIPLLVLLTMAIKKVPAFPTVFIGAILGAVWAVFFQQDLLTRLIETDIAPALGTVKLIWHILHAGFSIDTGNASLNDLLSGGGMSSMLNTIWLVFAAMMFGATIEKIGLLTKFVTSILFFARSTGSLITSTIVTCFATNILTADQYMSIVMPGRMFKEEYERRNLAPVNLSRTLEDGGTITSPLIPWNTCGAYMHGVLQVSPLDYAMYAFFNLINPVLAIIYAYCGIKILKLTPPDSVVQQAAKA
;
A
#
# COMPACT_ATOMS: atom_id res chain seq x y z
N MET A 1 -4.28 38.38 -16.20
CA MET A 1 -3.14 38.48 -15.27
C MET A 1 -2.16 37.38 -15.65
N SER A 2 -0.87 37.66 -15.78
CA SER A 2 0.15 36.65 -16.01
C SER A 2 0.31 35.81 -14.74
N GLU A 3 0.31 34.47 -14.88
CA GLU A 3 0.61 33.53 -13.78
C GLU A 3 2.01 33.85 -13.25
N LYS A 4 2.10 34.12 -11.94
CA LYS A 4 3.37 34.38 -11.27
C LYS A 4 3.93 33.09 -10.72
N GLN A 5 5.24 32.91 -10.82
CA GLN A 5 5.88 31.79 -10.13
C GLN A 5 5.75 31.95 -8.61
N PRO A 6 5.34 30.89 -7.89
CA PRO A 6 5.18 30.96 -6.43
C PRO A 6 6.51 31.19 -5.74
N SER A 7 6.47 31.93 -4.62
CA SER A 7 7.62 32.05 -3.72
C SER A 7 7.81 30.75 -2.90
N PHE A 8 8.97 30.62 -2.24
CA PHE A 8 9.18 29.48 -1.34
C PHE A 8 8.19 29.47 -0.15
N LEU A 9 7.84 30.65 0.36
CA LEU A 9 6.83 30.79 1.43
C LEU A 9 5.44 30.38 0.94
N ASP A 10 5.07 30.72 -0.31
CA ASP A 10 3.82 30.27 -0.91
C ASP A 10 3.78 28.73 -0.99
N ALA A 11 4.91 28.09 -1.30
CA ALA A 11 5.00 26.62 -1.38
C ALA A 11 4.96 25.95 -0.01
N ALA A 12 5.60 26.55 1.00
CA ALA A 12 5.68 25.98 2.33
C ALA A 12 4.36 26.09 3.12
N LEU A 13 3.58 27.18 2.93
CA LEU A 13 2.42 27.47 3.76
C LEU A 13 1.33 26.40 3.73
N PRO A 14 0.85 25.89 2.57
CA PRO A 14 -0.15 24.82 2.54
C PRO A 14 0.33 23.53 3.21
N LEU A 15 1.65 23.24 3.14
CA LEU A 15 2.26 22.07 3.75
C LEU A 15 2.33 22.18 5.27
N ILE A 16 2.73 23.34 5.77
CA ILE A 16 2.74 23.61 7.21
C ILE A 16 1.32 23.50 7.76
N VAL A 17 0.34 24.11 7.08
CA VAL A 17 -1.07 24.03 7.47
C VAL A 17 -1.54 22.57 7.46
N LEU A 18 -1.23 21.79 6.43
CA LEU A 18 -1.58 20.36 6.35
C LEU A 18 -1.00 19.59 7.55
N ILE A 19 0.32 19.72 7.80
CA ILE A 19 0.99 19.01 8.89
C ILE A 19 0.39 19.39 10.25
N VAL A 20 0.16 20.67 10.49
CA VAL A 20 -0.44 21.15 11.75
C VAL A 20 -1.86 20.59 11.91
N LEU A 21 -2.69 20.66 10.87
CA LEU A 21 -4.07 20.16 10.93
C LEU A 21 -4.14 18.64 11.09
N LEU A 22 -3.28 17.89 10.41
CA LEU A 22 -3.21 16.42 10.56
C LEU A 22 -2.70 16.04 11.95
N SER A 23 -1.67 16.72 12.46
CA SER A 23 -1.19 16.50 13.83
C SER A 23 -2.27 16.80 14.86
N ALA A 24 -3.01 17.89 14.68
CA ALA A 24 -4.15 18.23 15.52
C ALA A 24 -5.28 17.19 15.41
N SER A 25 -5.55 16.70 14.21
CA SER A 25 -6.53 15.63 13.96
C SER A 25 -6.18 14.36 14.75
N VAL A 26 -4.94 13.90 14.65
CA VAL A 26 -4.46 12.70 15.38
C VAL A 26 -4.50 12.95 16.90
N TYR A 27 -4.05 14.13 17.36
CA TYR A 27 -4.06 14.46 18.79
C TYR A 27 -5.47 14.51 19.39
N LEU A 28 -6.44 15.07 18.64
CA LEU A 28 -7.81 15.27 19.14
C LEU A 28 -8.70 14.04 18.97
N PHE A 29 -8.50 13.23 17.93
CA PHE A 29 -9.40 12.13 17.54
C PHE A 29 -8.76 10.74 17.65
N GLY A 30 -7.44 10.63 17.87
CA GLY A 30 -6.73 9.34 17.98
C GLY A 30 -6.97 8.44 16.77
N ASP A 31 -7.34 7.19 17.03
CA ASP A 31 -7.60 6.18 16.00
C ASP A 31 -8.76 6.57 15.05
N ASN A 32 -9.70 7.39 15.52
CA ASN A 32 -10.80 7.89 14.70
C ASN A 32 -10.41 9.03 13.76
N SER A 33 -9.17 9.50 13.79
CA SER A 33 -8.69 10.58 12.91
C SER A 33 -8.86 10.27 11.43
N SER A 34 -8.76 9.00 11.02
CA SER A 34 -8.93 8.54 9.64
C SER A 34 -10.39 8.46 9.16
N TYR A 35 -11.37 8.61 10.07
CA TYR A 35 -12.81 8.49 9.78
C TYR A 35 -13.50 9.85 9.63
N GLY A 36 -12.84 10.84 9.05
CA GLY A 36 -13.38 12.18 8.74
C GLY A 36 -12.41 13.31 9.05
N PRO A 37 -11.82 13.42 10.25
CA PRO A 37 -10.96 14.55 10.63
C PRO A 37 -9.76 14.79 9.67
N ASN A 38 -9.07 13.74 9.24
CA ASN A 38 -7.97 13.86 8.27
C ASN A 38 -8.45 14.36 6.90
N GLN A 39 -9.63 13.95 6.46
CA GLN A 39 -10.25 14.43 5.22
C GLN A 39 -10.54 15.93 5.32
N ILE A 40 -11.08 16.39 6.44
CA ILE A 40 -11.32 17.82 6.67
C ILE A 40 -10.00 18.60 6.68
N ALA A 41 -8.96 18.10 7.32
CA ALA A 41 -7.63 18.71 7.30
C ALA A 41 -7.11 18.92 5.85
N LEU A 42 -7.27 17.91 4.99
CA LEU A 42 -6.90 17.99 3.58
C LEU A 42 -7.75 19.00 2.79
N PHE A 43 -9.06 19.08 3.05
CA PHE A 43 -9.92 20.10 2.42
C PHE A 43 -9.51 21.52 2.84
N LEU A 44 -9.22 21.75 4.12
CA LEU A 44 -8.76 23.05 4.63
C LEU A 44 -7.38 23.43 4.06
N ALA A 45 -6.45 22.48 4.00
CA ALA A 45 -5.15 22.71 3.37
C ALA A 45 -5.29 23.01 1.86
N THR A 46 -6.23 22.34 1.17
CA THR A 46 -6.56 22.66 -0.23
C THR A 46 -7.11 24.07 -0.38
N ALA A 47 -7.99 24.52 0.52
CA ALA A 47 -8.52 25.88 0.50
C ALA A 47 -7.39 26.91 0.63
N VAL A 48 -6.39 26.67 1.51
CA VAL A 48 -5.20 27.53 1.61
C VAL A 48 -4.40 27.52 0.31
N ALA A 49 -4.18 26.36 -0.32
CA ALA A 49 -3.49 26.25 -1.59
C ALA A 49 -4.24 27.02 -2.70
N VAL A 50 -5.57 26.95 -2.73
CA VAL A 50 -6.40 27.71 -3.68
C VAL A 50 -6.25 29.23 -3.48
N VAL A 51 -6.28 29.70 -2.24
CA VAL A 51 -6.08 31.14 -1.94
C VAL A 51 -4.71 31.61 -2.46
N ILE A 52 -3.67 30.81 -2.27
CA ILE A 52 -2.33 31.11 -2.80
C ILE A 52 -2.33 31.09 -4.34
N GLY A 53 -3.02 30.12 -4.96
CA GLY A 53 -3.18 30.07 -6.40
C GLY A 53 -3.84 31.34 -6.96
N LEU A 54 -4.94 31.77 -6.33
CA LEU A 54 -5.64 33.02 -6.70
C LEU A 54 -4.72 34.25 -6.55
N LYS A 55 -3.99 34.35 -5.44
CA LYS A 55 -2.96 35.39 -5.20
C LYS A 55 -1.91 35.43 -6.32
N ASN A 56 -1.51 34.25 -6.83
CA ASN A 56 -0.51 34.11 -7.90
C ASN A 56 -1.11 34.24 -9.33
N GLY A 57 -2.39 34.55 -9.43
CA GLY A 57 -3.05 34.85 -10.71
C GLY A 57 -3.68 33.67 -11.43
N TYR A 58 -3.72 32.48 -10.79
CA TYR A 58 -4.45 31.33 -11.31
C TYR A 58 -5.96 31.55 -11.19
N ARG A 59 -6.71 31.12 -12.20
CA ARG A 59 -8.19 31.19 -12.18
C ARG A 59 -8.75 29.96 -11.47
N TRP A 60 -9.88 30.14 -10.77
CA TRP A 60 -10.60 29.05 -10.10
C TRP A 60 -10.82 27.84 -11.02
N GLN A 61 -11.36 28.09 -12.23
CA GLN A 61 -11.67 27.03 -13.19
C GLN A 61 -10.46 26.17 -13.59
N VAL A 62 -9.25 26.73 -13.55
CA VAL A 62 -8.01 26.01 -13.87
C VAL A 62 -7.66 25.05 -12.72
N MET A 63 -7.80 25.50 -11.48
CA MET A 63 -7.56 24.68 -10.29
C MET A 63 -8.64 23.62 -10.13
N GLU A 64 -9.91 23.96 -10.32
CA GLU A 64 -11.04 23.03 -10.29
C GLU A 64 -10.86 21.88 -11.30
N LYS A 65 -10.48 22.19 -12.55
CA LYS A 65 -10.17 21.16 -13.55
C LYS A 65 -9.01 20.26 -13.12
N ALA A 66 -7.99 20.81 -12.46
CA ALA A 66 -6.88 20.04 -11.93
C ALA A 66 -7.33 19.11 -10.80
N MET A 67 -8.16 19.59 -9.87
CA MET A 67 -8.76 18.79 -8.80
C MET A 67 -9.56 17.60 -9.36
N VAL A 68 -10.47 17.88 -10.30
CA VAL A 68 -11.28 16.83 -10.94
C VAL A 68 -10.41 15.81 -11.65
N LYS A 69 -9.38 16.27 -12.38
CA LYS A 69 -8.41 15.37 -13.03
C LYS A 69 -7.64 14.53 -12.01
N GLY A 70 -7.18 15.15 -10.91
CA GLY A 70 -6.48 14.44 -9.83
C GLY A 70 -7.35 13.33 -9.25
N ILE A 71 -8.60 13.64 -8.89
CA ILE A 71 -9.55 12.64 -8.39
C ILE A 71 -9.76 11.52 -9.43
N SER A 72 -9.90 11.87 -10.72
CA SER A 72 -10.13 10.87 -11.77
C SER A 72 -8.97 9.87 -11.91
N LEU A 73 -7.74 10.25 -11.59
CA LEU A 73 -6.58 9.34 -11.60
C LEU A 73 -6.68 8.26 -10.51
N SER A 74 -7.38 8.53 -9.40
CA SER A 74 -7.55 7.56 -8.31
C SER A 74 -8.73 6.59 -8.51
N LEU A 75 -9.55 6.75 -9.56
CA LEU A 75 -10.75 5.92 -9.74
C LEU A 75 -10.43 4.43 -9.88
N GLY A 76 -9.31 4.07 -10.50
CA GLY A 76 -8.85 2.68 -10.55
C GLY A 76 -8.63 2.09 -9.14
N ALA A 77 -7.96 2.83 -8.26
CA ALA A 77 -7.76 2.46 -6.86
C ALA A 77 -9.09 2.35 -6.09
N VAL A 78 -10.02 3.25 -6.34
CA VAL A 78 -11.37 3.23 -5.73
C VAL A 78 -12.15 1.97 -6.12
N LEU A 79 -12.11 1.57 -7.39
CA LEU A 79 -12.76 0.33 -7.84
C LEU A 79 -12.15 -0.91 -7.16
N ILE A 80 -10.83 -0.94 -6.99
CA ILE A 80 -10.15 -2.02 -6.28
C ILE A 80 -10.59 -2.02 -4.80
N LEU A 81 -10.59 -0.88 -4.12
CA LEU A 81 -11.01 -0.77 -2.71
C LEU A 81 -12.43 -1.29 -2.49
N LEU A 82 -13.41 -0.87 -3.31
CA LEU A 82 -14.78 -1.38 -3.23
C LEU A 82 -14.83 -2.90 -3.40
N SER A 83 -14.07 -3.42 -4.38
CA SER A 83 -14.02 -4.86 -4.64
C SER A 83 -13.38 -5.63 -3.48
N VAL A 84 -12.35 -5.06 -2.83
CA VAL A 84 -11.70 -5.65 -1.64
C VAL A 84 -12.68 -5.69 -0.47
N GLY A 85 -13.43 -4.64 -0.23
CA GLY A 85 -14.47 -4.66 0.80
C GLY A 85 -15.46 -5.81 0.56
N ALA A 86 -15.95 -5.96 -0.67
CA ALA A 86 -16.82 -7.08 -1.04
C ALA A 86 -16.12 -8.45 -0.89
N LEU A 87 -14.85 -8.55 -1.28
CA LEU A 87 -14.05 -9.77 -1.18
C LEU A 87 -13.93 -10.24 0.28
N ILE A 88 -13.55 -9.34 1.19
CA ILE A 88 -13.39 -9.68 2.61
C ILE A 88 -14.71 -10.27 3.15
N GLY A 89 -15.84 -9.59 2.92
CA GLY A 89 -17.16 -10.07 3.37
C GLY A 89 -17.53 -11.45 2.81
N THR A 90 -17.36 -11.65 1.51
CA THR A 90 -17.72 -12.93 0.86
C THR A 90 -16.72 -14.04 1.19
N TRP A 91 -15.45 -13.74 1.44
CA TRP A 91 -14.47 -14.73 1.86
C TRP A 91 -14.59 -15.12 3.33
N MET A 92 -15.16 -14.26 4.17
CA MET A 92 -15.63 -14.65 5.50
C MET A 92 -16.81 -15.63 5.36
N LEU A 93 -17.84 -15.28 4.59
CA LEU A 93 -19.00 -16.15 4.37
C LEU A 93 -18.62 -17.51 3.75
N SER A 94 -17.73 -17.54 2.76
CA SER A 94 -17.31 -18.79 2.08
C SER A 94 -16.45 -19.71 2.94
N GLY A 95 -16.04 -19.24 4.12
CA GLY A 95 -15.09 -19.97 4.98
C GLY A 95 -13.63 -19.91 4.51
N THR A 96 -13.32 -19.13 3.46
CA THR A 96 -11.94 -19.00 2.94
C THR A 96 -11.02 -18.36 4.00
N VAL A 97 -11.39 -17.21 4.54
CA VAL A 97 -10.63 -16.54 5.61
C VAL A 97 -10.66 -17.35 6.91
N PRO A 98 -11.82 -17.86 7.40
CA PRO A 98 -11.86 -18.76 8.55
C PRO A 98 -10.94 -19.98 8.43
N THR A 99 -10.88 -20.59 7.23
CA THR A 99 -9.99 -21.74 6.99
C THR A 99 -8.51 -21.35 7.03
N LEU A 100 -8.16 -20.19 6.48
CA LEU A 100 -6.79 -19.67 6.58
C LEU A 100 -6.39 -19.37 8.03
N ILE A 101 -7.32 -18.80 8.82
CA ILE A 101 -7.08 -18.55 10.25
C ILE A 101 -6.91 -19.88 10.98
N TYR A 102 -7.79 -20.85 10.76
CA TYR A 102 -7.73 -22.16 11.41
C TYR A 102 -6.40 -22.88 11.18
N TYR A 103 -5.97 -23.01 9.91
CA TYR A 103 -4.68 -23.66 9.62
C TYR A 103 -3.49 -22.78 10.02
N GLY A 104 -3.61 -21.45 9.93
CA GLY A 104 -2.59 -20.52 10.39
C GLY A 104 -2.30 -20.64 11.88
N LEU A 105 -3.34 -20.78 12.71
CA LEU A 105 -3.19 -21.00 14.16
C LEU A 105 -2.50 -22.32 14.50
N GLN A 106 -2.67 -23.35 13.67
CA GLN A 106 -2.04 -24.65 13.87
C GLN A 106 -0.59 -24.71 13.36
N LEU A 107 -0.25 -23.97 12.31
CA LEU A 107 1.04 -24.04 11.62
C LEU A 107 2.04 -23.00 12.12
N LEU A 108 1.56 -21.82 12.55
CA LEU A 108 2.40 -20.68 12.88
C LEU A 108 2.52 -20.53 14.40
N SER A 109 3.72 -20.65 14.93
CA SER A 109 3.99 -20.32 16.32
C SER A 109 4.22 -18.83 16.51
N PRO A 110 3.86 -18.22 17.67
CA PRO A 110 4.07 -16.81 17.96
C PRO A 110 5.50 -16.33 17.69
N SER A 111 6.49 -17.11 18.05
CA SER A 111 7.91 -16.74 17.91
C SER A 111 8.37 -16.54 16.46
N TRP A 112 7.78 -17.23 15.49
CA TRP A 112 8.14 -17.14 14.08
C TRP A 112 7.11 -16.37 13.26
N PHE A 113 5.98 -16.01 13.85
CA PHE A 113 4.83 -15.49 13.15
C PHE A 113 5.13 -14.25 12.30
N TYR A 114 5.79 -13.24 12.88
CA TYR A 114 6.06 -11.99 12.17
C TYR A 114 7.00 -12.18 10.97
N ALA A 115 8.08 -12.96 11.17
CA ALA A 115 9.03 -13.27 10.10
C ALA A 115 8.39 -14.13 9.01
N ALA A 116 7.60 -15.15 9.39
CA ALA A 116 6.86 -15.99 8.45
C ALA A 116 5.83 -15.16 7.66
N SER A 117 5.09 -14.27 8.30
CA SER A 117 4.12 -13.37 7.65
C SER A 117 4.79 -12.47 6.64
N CYS A 118 5.93 -11.87 7.00
CA CYS A 118 6.72 -11.04 6.09
C CYS A 118 7.21 -11.86 4.88
N LEU A 119 7.75 -13.05 5.10
CA LEU A 119 8.25 -13.92 4.04
C LEU A 119 7.14 -14.41 3.12
N LEU A 120 6.01 -14.86 3.66
CA LEU A 120 4.85 -15.31 2.90
C LEU A 120 4.30 -14.20 2.01
N CYS A 121 4.11 -12.99 2.57
CA CYS A 121 3.68 -11.83 1.79
C CYS A 121 4.69 -11.49 0.70
N GLY A 122 5.99 -11.61 0.97
CA GLY A 122 7.05 -11.38 -0.01
C GLY A 122 6.98 -12.35 -1.19
N ILE A 123 6.82 -13.64 -0.93
CA ILE A 123 6.69 -14.68 -1.96
C ILE A 123 5.43 -14.47 -2.81
N VAL A 124 4.30 -14.21 -2.17
CA VAL A 124 3.02 -13.99 -2.85
C VAL A 124 3.08 -12.73 -3.71
N ALA A 125 3.55 -11.60 -3.15
CA ALA A 125 3.66 -10.34 -3.88
C ALA A 125 4.63 -10.43 -5.06
N MET A 126 5.76 -11.13 -4.91
CA MET A 126 6.69 -11.38 -6.01
C MET A 126 6.04 -12.17 -7.16
N SER A 127 5.19 -13.14 -6.81
CA SER A 127 4.51 -13.99 -7.79
C SER A 127 3.39 -13.25 -8.53
N ILE A 128 2.68 -12.34 -7.84
CA ILE A 128 1.53 -11.60 -8.37
C ILE A 128 1.98 -10.27 -9.01
N GLY A 129 2.99 -9.62 -8.45
CA GLY A 129 3.41 -8.27 -8.82
C GLY A 129 2.51 -7.18 -8.25
N SER A 130 1.94 -7.41 -7.04
CA SER A 130 1.04 -6.44 -6.41
C SER A 130 1.05 -6.55 -4.90
N SER A 131 1.55 -5.52 -4.23
CA SER A 131 1.48 -5.37 -2.77
C SER A 131 0.03 -5.25 -2.28
N TRP A 132 -0.82 -4.58 -3.05
CA TRP A 132 -2.21 -4.37 -2.71
C TRP A 132 -3.02 -5.67 -2.69
N THR A 133 -2.91 -6.47 -3.76
CA THR A 133 -3.58 -7.77 -3.85
C THR A 133 -3.10 -8.72 -2.74
N THR A 134 -1.81 -8.70 -2.43
CA THR A 134 -1.23 -9.52 -1.37
C THR A 134 -1.80 -9.14 0.00
N ALA A 135 -1.85 -7.85 0.32
CA ALA A 135 -2.44 -7.37 1.57
C ALA A 135 -3.93 -7.75 1.69
N ALA A 136 -4.70 -7.57 0.61
CA ALA A 136 -6.13 -7.87 0.58
C ALA A 136 -6.49 -9.36 0.66
N THR A 137 -5.53 -10.24 0.39
CA THR A 137 -5.74 -11.70 0.40
C THR A 137 -5.09 -12.36 1.62
N ILE A 138 -3.82 -12.65 1.52
CA ILE A 138 -3.05 -13.29 2.61
C ILE A 138 -2.91 -12.36 3.82
N GLY A 139 -2.75 -11.04 3.59
CA GLY A 139 -2.58 -10.08 4.68
C GLY A 139 -3.76 -10.05 5.64
N VAL A 140 -4.99 -10.02 5.14
CA VAL A 140 -6.21 -10.04 5.98
C VAL A 140 -6.26 -11.30 6.83
N ALA A 141 -5.95 -12.47 6.25
CA ALA A 141 -5.93 -13.73 6.99
C ALA A 141 -4.85 -13.72 8.10
N LEU A 142 -3.66 -13.15 7.81
CA LEU A 142 -2.58 -13.06 8.79
C LEU A 142 -2.92 -12.12 9.95
N ILE A 143 -3.65 -11.03 9.71
CA ILE A 143 -4.19 -10.17 10.80
C ILE A 143 -5.12 -11.00 11.69
N GLY A 144 -5.99 -11.84 11.08
CA GLY A 144 -6.86 -12.74 11.83
C GLY A 144 -6.09 -13.77 12.67
N VAL A 145 -5.05 -14.39 12.09
CA VAL A 145 -4.17 -15.34 12.84
C VAL A 145 -3.46 -14.62 14.00
N ALA A 146 -2.94 -13.41 13.76
CA ALA A 146 -2.28 -12.61 14.81
C ALA A 146 -3.22 -12.32 15.98
N ALA A 147 -4.45 -11.92 15.69
CA ALA A 147 -5.46 -11.67 16.72
C ALA A 147 -5.77 -12.95 17.51
N GLY A 148 -5.87 -14.10 16.83
CA GLY A 148 -6.04 -15.41 17.46
C GLY A 148 -4.88 -15.80 18.36
N LEU A 149 -3.64 -15.53 17.94
CA LEU A 149 -2.42 -15.79 18.74
C LEU A 149 -2.18 -14.73 19.83
N GLY A 150 -2.98 -13.67 19.94
CA GLY A 150 -2.77 -12.57 20.87
C GLY A 150 -1.57 -11.67 20.53
N LEU A 151 -1.16 -11.64 19.25
CA LEU A 151 -0.04 -10.86 18.75
C LEU A 151 -0.44 -9.44 18.36
N SER A 152 0.53 -8.53 18.34
CA SER A 152 0.29 -7.12 17.99
C SER A 152 -0.18 -6.95 16.54
N PRO A 153 -1.36 -6.34 16.30
CA PRO A 153 -1.81 -6.02 14.95
C PRO A 153 -0.88 -5.05 14.23
N ALA A 154 -0.28 -4.09 14.96
CA ALA A 154 0.63 -3.09 14.40
C ALA A 154 1.91 -3.74 13.85
N ILE A 155 2.54 -4.66 14.61
CA ILE A 155 3.74 -5.37 14.17
C ILE A 155 3.38 -6.31 13.00
N THR A 156 2.23 -6.98 13.09
CA THR A 156 1.72 -7.85 12.02
C THR A 156 1.50 -7.09 10.71
N ALA A 157 0.82 -5.95 10.77
CA ALA A 157 0.62 -5.10 9.60
C ALA A 157 1.95 -4.60 9.03
N GLY A 158 2.90 -4.21 9.89
CA GLY A 158 4.26 -3.87 9.49
C GLY A 158 4.99 -4.99 8.77
N ALA A 159 4.84 -6.24 9.24
CA ALA A 159 5.41 -7.44 8.60
C ALA A 159 4.77 -7.71 7.23
N ILE A 160 3.44 -7.62 7.15
CA ILE A 160 2.68 -7.78 5.90
C ILE A 160 3.10 -6.73 4.87
N VAL A 161 3.13 -5.45 5.26
CA VAL A 161 3.52 -4.34 4.39
C VAL A 161 4.98 -4.50 3.94
N SER A 162 5.89 -4.84 4.85
CA SER A 162 7.30 -5.10 4.52
C SER A 162 7.45 -6.19 3.48
N GLY A 163 6.78 -7.33 3.66
CA GLY A 163 6.81 -8.45 2.73
C GLY A 163 6.16 -8.11 1.39
N ALA A 164 4.96 -7.53 1.42
CA ALA A 164 4.21 -7.19 0.23
C ALA A 164 4.96 -6.21 -0.68
N TYR A 165 5.57 -5.16 -0.10
CA TYR A 165 6.36 -4.18 -0.87
C TYR A 165 7.70 -4.72 -1.32
N PHE A 166 8.32 -5.64 -0.57
CA PHE A 166 9.51 -6.35 -1.03
C PHE A 166 9.22 -7.16 -2.30
N GLY A 167 8.18 -8.00 -2.28
CA GLY A 167 7.85 -8.86 -3.40
C GLY A 167 7.38 -8.07 -4.63
N ASP A 168 6.54 -7.05 -4.43
CA ASP A 168 6.09 -6.14 -5.47
C ASP A 168 7.26 -5.47 -6.18
N LYS A 169 8.20 -4.90 -5.42
CA LYS A 169 9.36 -4.18 -5.93
C LYS A 169 10.26 -5.02 -6.85
N ILE A 170 10.44 -6.31 -6.60
CA ILE A 170 11.32 -7.17 -7.42
C ILE A 170 10.56 -7.93 -8.51
N SER A 171 9.26 -7.84 -8.56
CA SER A 171 8.43 -8.53 -9.55
C SER A 171 8.45 -7.80 -10.90
N PRO A 172 8.78 -8.47 -12.01
CA PRO A 172 8.63 -7.88 -13.33
C PRO A 172 7.16 -7.65 -13.73
N LEU A 173 6.21 -8.15 -12.95
CA LEU A 173 4.79 -7.97 -13.14
C LEU A 173 4.26 -6.69 -12.48
N SER A 174 5.04 -6.06 -11.59
CA SER A 174 4.67 -4.86 -10.84
C SER A 174 4.58 -3.64 -11.76
N GLU A 175 3.54 -2.84 -11.53
CA GLU A 175 3.34 -1.58 -12.27
C GLU A 175 4.46 -0.57 -11.98
N THR A 176 4.86 -0.41 -10.73
CA THR A 176 5.89 0.55 -10.32
C THR A 176 7.27 0.12 -10.78
N THR A 177 7.57 -1.18 -10.70
CA THR A 177 8.83 -1.76 -11.20
C THR A 177 8.99 -1.59 -12.71
N ASN A 178 7.89 -1.50 -13.47
CA ASN A 178 7.91 -1.17 -14.88
C ASN A 178 7.96 0.36 -15.13
N LEU A 179 7.32 1.16 -14.27
CA LEU A 179 7.22 2.61 -14.42
C LEU A 179 8.56 3.31 -14.18
N ALA A 180 9.26 2.96 -13.12
CA ALA A 180 10.51 3.64 -12.73
C ALA A 180 11.60 3.56 -13.81
N PRO A 181 11.90 2.40 -14.42
CA PRO A 181 12.85 2.32 -15.53
C PRO A 181 12.35 3.04 -16.80
N ALA A 182 11.05 3.00 -17.10
CA ALA A 182 10.49 3.72 -18.24
C ALA A 182 10.71 5.25 -18.11
N VAL A 183 10.52 5.81 -16.92
CA VAL A 183 10.74 7.24 -16.65
C VAL A 183 12.23 7.59 -16.71
N ALA A 184 13.09 6.75 -16.13
CA ALA A 184 14.54 6.97 -16.10
C ALA A 184 15.21 6.71 -17.47
N GLY A 185 14.62 5.88 -18.33
CA GLY A 185 15.21 5.42 -19.59
C GLY A 185 16.14 4.22 -19.40
N ALA A 186 15.82 3.31 -18.47
CA ALA A 186 16.56 2.08 -18.18
C ALA A 186 15.85 0.86 -18.75
N ASP A 187 16.61 -0.23 -19.01
CA ASP A 187 16.02 -1.55 -19.27
C ASP A 187 15.41 -2.14 -18.00
N LEU A 188 14.27 -2.84 -18.12
CA LEU A 188 13.55 -3.41 -17.00
C LEU A 188 14.38 -4.44 -16.22
N PHE A 189 15.03 -5.36 -16.91
CA PHE A 189 15.76 -6.44 -16.25
C PHE A 189 17.08 -5.94 -15.63
N ASP A 190 17.73 -4.97 -16.27
CA ASP A 190 18.90 -4.30 -15.69
C ASP A 190 18.53 -3.49 -14.46
N HIS A 191 17.35 -2.82 -14.49
CA HIS A 191 16.77 -2.15 -13.34
C HIS A 191 16.53 -3.13 -12.18
N ILE A 192 15.83 -4.24 -12.42
CA ILE A 192 15.55 -5.27 -11.39
C ILE A 192 16.86 -5.79 -10.79
N ARG A 193 17.82 -6.19 -11.63
CA ARG A 193 19.14 -6.67 -11.16
C ARG A 193 19.87 -5.64 -10.30
N HIS A 194 19.77 -4.37 -10.71
CA HIS A 194 20.43 -3.28 -9.98
C HIS A 194 19.72 -3.00 -8.64
N MET A 195 18.40 -3.10 -8.60
CA MET A 195 17.59 -2.97 -7.38
C MET A 195 17.89 -4.02 -6.32
N LEU A 196 18.21 -5.26 -6.71
CA LEU A 196 18.48 -6.34 -5.75
C LEU A 196 19.58 -5.99 -4.75
N TRP A 197 20.52 -5.10 -5.10
CA TRP A 197 21.60 -4.68 -4.21
C TRP A 197 21.14 -3.89 -2.99
N THR A 198 20.06 -3.13 -3.07
CA THR A 198 19.44 -2.46 -1.91
C THR A 198 18.32 -3.30 -1.32
N THR A 199 17.57 -4.00 -2.14
CA THR A 199 16.35 -4.71 -1.76
C THR A 199 16.63 -5.96 -0.92
N ILE A 200 17.54 -6.85 -1.37
CA ILE A 200 17.84 -8.10 -0.65
C ILE A 200 18.43 -7.84 0.74
N PRO A 201 19.46 -6.99 0.90
CA PRO A 201 19.99 -6.72 2.24
C PRO A 201 18.96 -6.07 3.18
N SER A 202 18.13 -5.16 2.67
CA SER A 202 17.05 -4.54 3.47
C SER A 202 16.01 -5.56 3.93
N PHE A 203 15.65 -6.50 3.06
CA PHE A 203 14.68 -7.56 3.40
C PHE A 203 15.22 -8.54 4.42
N ILE A 204 16.50 -8.96 4.26
CA ILE A 204 17.16 -9.83 5.26
C ILE A 204 17.19 -9.14 6.61
N LEU A 205 17.56 -7.84 6.68
CA LEU A 205 17.55 -7.09 7.93
C LEU A 205 16.14 -6.99 8.53
N ALA A 206 15.11 -6.76 7.71
CA ALA A 206 13.72 -6.75 8.16
C ALA A 206 13.30 -8.12 8.74
N LEU A 207 13.62 -9.21 8.05
CA LEU A 207 13.34 -10.58 8.55
C LEU A 207 14.05 -10.87 9.88
N LEU A 208 15.30 -10.44 10.01
CA LEU A 208 16.04 -10.58 11.27
C LEU A 208 15.37 -9.81 12.41
N LEU A 209 14.94 -8.58 12.17
CA LEU A 209 14.24 -7.77 13.17
C LEU A 209 12.90 -8.43 13.57
N PHE A 210 12.10 -8.90 12.61
CA PHE A 210 10.86 -9.61 12.90
C PHE A 210 11.11 -10.91 13.69
N THR A 211 12.18 -11.61 13.37
CA THR A 211 12.60 -12.82 14.11
C THR A 211 12.96 -12.46 15.55
N VAL A 212 13.79 -11.43 15.75
CA VAL A 212 14.17 -10.97 17.11
C VAL A 212 12.93 -10.54 17.91
N ILE A 213 12.03 -9.78 17.32
CA ILE A 213 10.78 -9.37 18.00
C ILE A 213 9.93 -10.59 18.35
N GLY A 214 9.79 -11.53 17.41
CA GLY A 214 9.00 -12.75 17.66
C GLY A 214 9.56 -13.59 18.81
N PHE A 215 10.87 -13.77 18.87
CA PHE A 215 11.51 -14.52 19.97
C PHE A 215 11.53 -13.78 21.31
N ASN A 216 11.51 -12.45 21.29
CA ASN A 216 11.46 -11.63 22.51
C ASN A 216 10.02 -11.27 22.92
N SER A 217 9.02 -11.73 22.19
CA SER A 217 7.62 -11.57 22.61
C SER A 217 7.35 -12.54 23.76
N ASP A 218 6.88 -12.01 24.90
CA ASP A 218 6.45 -12.83 26.04
C ASP A 218 5.14 -13.59 25.77
N VAL A 219 4.64 -13.52 24.53
CA VAL A 219 3.42 -14.22 24.11
C VAL A 219 3.74 -15.70 23.94
N THR A 220 3.47 -16.46 24.98
CA THR A 220 3.39 -17.93 24.87
C THR A 220 2.08 -18.30 24.18
N ALA A 221 2.13 -19.26 23.27
CA ALA A 221 0.90 -19.78 22.67
C ALA A 221 -0.04 -20.26 23.78
N ASP A 222 -1.14 -19.55 23.99
CA ASP A 222 -2.22 -20.02 24.86
C ASP A 222 -2.99 -21.10 24.10
N LEU A 223 -2.59 -22.36 24.34
CA LEU A 223 -3.21 -23.52 23.69
C LEU A 223 -4.71 -23.57 23.95
N ALA A 224 -5.17 -23.20 25.16
CA ALA A 224 -6.58 -23.17 25.47
C ALA A 224 -7.35 -22.16 24.62
N ARG A 225 -6.78 -20.98 24.39
CA ARG A 225 -7.33 -19.95 23.50
C ARG A 225 -7.33 -20.40 22.03
N ILE A 226 -6.26 -21.03 21.58
CA ILE A 226 -6.17 -21.58 20.20
C ILE A 226 -7.20 -22.68 20.00
N ASP A 227 -7.39 -23.57 20.97
CA ASP A 227 -8.39 -24.63 20.93
C ASP A 227 -9.82 -24.06 20.95
N GLU A 228 -10.08 -23.02 21.78
CA GLU A 228 -11.36 -22.32 21.82
C GLU A 228 -11.69 -21.69 20.45
N ILE A 229 -10.75 -20.92 19.86
CA ILE A 229 -10.95 -20.28 18.56
C ILE A 229 -11.13 -21.35 17.47
N SER A 230 -10.32 -22.41 17.48
CA SER A 230 -10.42 -23.52 16.53
C SER A 230 -11.76 -24.22 16.62
N ALA A 231 -12.29 -24.44 17.81
CA ALA A 231 -13.61 -25.02 18.04
C ALA A 231 -14.73 -24.10 17.51
N VAL A 232 -14.65 -22.79 17.78
CA VAL A 232 -15.62 -21.81 17.27
C VAL A 232 -15.61 -21.76 15.73
N LEU A 233 -14.42 -21.80 15.12
CA LEU A 233 -14.30 -21.84 13.66
C LEU A 233 -14.94 -23.09 13.07
N GLN A 234 -14.64 -24.27 13.64
CA GLN A 234 -15.21 -25.55 13.17
C GLN A 234 -16.73 -25.66 13.38
N ASN A 235 -17.24 -25.10 14.48
CA ASN A 235 -18.69 -25.12 14.78
C ASN A 235 -19.50 -24.17 13.89
N ASN A 236 -18.89 -23.10 13.39
CA ASN A 236 -19.59 -22.09 12.61
C ASN A 236 -19.34 -22.20 11.11
N PHE A 237 -18.22 -22.77 10.68
CA PHE A 237 -17.83 -22.86 9.28
C PHE A 237 -17.44 -24.30 8.90
N SER A 238 -17.73 -24.66 7.66
CA SER A 238 -17.23 -25.90 7.05
C SER A 238 -15.76 -25.70 6.67
N ILE A 239 -14.85 -25.93 7.63
CA ILE A 239 -13.40 -25.78 7.44
C ILE A 239 -12.87 -26.94 6.60
N SER A 240 -12.34 -26.64 5.42
CA SER A 240 -11.74 -27.63 4.53
C SER A 240 -10.78 -26.98 3.54
N PHE A 241 -9.87 -27.76 2.95
CA PHE A 241 -9.02 -27.27 1.85
C PHE A 241 -9.81 -26.80 0.63
N MET A 242 -11.05 -27.29 0.43
CA MET A 242 -11.94 -26.82 -0.63
C MET A 242 -12.31 -25.34 -0.45
N ALA A 243 -12.40 -24.85 0.78
CA ALA A 243 -12.66 -23.44 1.05
C ALA A 243 -11.52 -22.50 0.59
N LEU A 244 -10.35 -23.03 0.26
CA LEU A 244 -9.21 -22.26 -0.28
C LEU A 244 -9.25 -22.12 -1.82
N ILE A 245 -10.16 -22.79 -2.51
CA ILE A 245 -10.26 -22.71 -3.98
C ILE A 245 -10.49 -21.27 -4.47
N PRO A 246 -11.37 -20.44 -3.86
CA PRO A 246 -11.51 -19.05 -4.27
C PRO A 246 -10.19 -18.27 -4.24
N LEU A 247 -9.34 -18.49 -3.21
CA LEU A 247 -8.01 -17.92 -3.11
C LEU A 247 -7.10 -18.41 -4.25
N LEU A 248 -7.06 -19.71 -4.51
CA LEU A 248 -6.22 -20.29 -5.57
C LEU A 248 -6.60 -19.78 -6.96
N VAL A 249 -7.91 -19.63 -7.23
CA VAL A 249 -8.39 -19.05 -8.49
C VAL A 249 -7.95 -17.59 -8.61
N LEU A 250 -8.13 -16.78 -7.55
CA LEU A 250 -7.70 -15.37 -7.54
C LEU A 250 -6.19 -15.25 -7.78
N LEU A 251 -5.37 -16.05 -7.07
CA LEU A 251 -3.92 -16.06 -7.26
C LEU A 251 -3.54 -16.47 -8.70
N THR A 252 -4.25 -17.46 -9.27
CA THR A 252 -4.03 -17.89 -10.65
C THR A 252 -4.36 -16.78 -11.66
N MET A 253 -5.45 -16.04 -11.44
CA MET A 253 -5.82 -14.89 -12.28
C MET A 253 -4.75 -13.79 -12.20
N ALA A 254 -4.27 -13.48 -11.00
CA ALA A 254 -3.25 -12.47 -10.79
C ALA A 254 -1.91 -12.87 -11.47
N ILE A 255 -1.46 -14.13 -11.33
CA ILE A 255 -0.27 -14.66 -12.01
C ILE A 255 -0.45 -14.61 -13.55
N LYS A 256 -1.67 -14.82 -14.05
CA LYS A 256 -1.99 -14.68 -15.48
C LYS A 256 -2.14 -13.23 -15.94
N LYS A 257 -1.79 -12.25 -15.12
CA LYS A 257 -1.83 -10.80 -15.42
C LYS A 257 -3.24 -10.27 -15.71
N VAL A 258 -4.28 -10.88 -15.16
CA VAL A 258 -5.62 -10.26 -15.18
C VAL A 258 -5.54 -8.99 -14.32
N PRO A 259 -6.07 -7.84 -14.79
CA PRO A 259 -6.01 -6.59 -14.04
C PRO A 259 -6.57 -6.71 -12.62
N ALA A 260 -6.05 -5.93 -11.67
CA ALA A 260 -6.35 -6.08 -10.24
C ALA A 260 -7.86 -5.94 -9.94
N PHE A 261 -8.54 -4.94 -10.51
CA PHE A 261 -9.98 -4.74 -10.27
C PHE A 261 -10.82 -5.98 -10.65
N PRO A 262 -10.81 -6.49 -11.90
CA PRO A 262 -11.59 -7.70 -12.23
C PRO A 262 -11.12 -8.92 -11.45
N THR A 263 -9.83 -9.08 -11.15
CA THR A 263 -9.33 -10.21 -10.35
C THR A 263 -9.96 -10.24 -8.96
N VAL A 264 -9.95 -9.12 -8.25
CA VAL A 264 -10.50 -9.00 -6.89
C VAL A 264 -12.01 -9.10 -6.91
N PHE A 265 -12.68 -8.44 -7.87
CA PHE A 265 -14.13 -8.46 -7.97
C PHE A 265 -14.68 -9.87 -8.32
N ILE A 266 -14.07 -10.58 -9.28
CA ILE A 266 -14.40 -11.97 -9.59
C ILE A 266 -14.13 -12.86 -8.37
N GLY A 267 -13.02 -12.62 -7.63
CA GLY A 267 -12.74 -13.31 -6.37
C GLY A 267 -13.84 -13.14 -5.34
N ALA A 268 -14.42 -11.93 -5.23
CA ALA A 268 -15.55 -11.67 -4.33
C ALA A 268 -16.83 -12.44 -4.77
N ILE A 269 -17.15 -12.39 -6.04
CA ILE A 269 -18.31 -13.14 -6.59
C ILE A 269 -18.10 -14.65 -6.44
N LEU A 270 -16.90 -15.15 -6.72
CA LEU A 270 -16.58 -16.57 -6.55
C LEU A 270 -16.72 -16.98 -5.08
N GLY A 271 -16.28 -16.16 -4.11
CA GLY A 271 -16.50 -16.39 -2.68
C GLY A 271 -17.98 -16.52 -2.35
N ALA A 272 -18.84 -15.61 -2.85
CA ALA A 272 -20.28 -15.66 -2.65
C ALA A 272 -20.90 -16.95 -3.23
N VAL A 273 -20.54 -17.31 -4.47
CA VAL A 273 -20.98 -18.55 -5.11
C VAL A 273 -20.49 -19.78 -4.34
N TRP A 274 -19.22 -19.75 -3.89
CA TRP A 274 -18.64 -20.85 -3.13
C TRP A 274 -19.38 -21.12 -1.82
N ALA A 275 -19.79 -20.04 -1.13
CA ALA A 275 -20.57 -20.14 0.10
C ALA A 275 -21.88 -20.91 -0.12
N VAL A 276 -22.56 -20.68 -1.23
CA VAL A 276 -23.85 -21.36 -1.56
C VAL A 276 -23.69 -22.89 -1.63
N PHE A 277 -22.55 -23.38 -2.11
CA PHE A 277 -22.31 -24.82 -2.25
C PHE A 277 -21.67 -25.44 -1.01
N PHE A 278 -20.84 -24.73 -0.28
CA PHE A 278 -19.98 -25.31 0.77
C PHE A 278 -20.27 -24.82 2.20
N GLN A 279 -21.15 -23.80 2.38
CA GLN A 279 -21.50 -23.25 3.70
C GLN A 279 -23.01 -23.27 3.94
N GLN A 280 -23.67 -24.34 3.54
CA GLN A 280 -25.16 -24.42 3.57
C GLN A 280 -25.73 -24.31 4.99
N ASP A 281 -25.07 -24.92 6.00
CA ASP A 281 -25.48 -24.84 7.41
C ASP A 281 -25.37 -23.40 7.94
N LEU A 282 -24.30 -22.69 7.59
CA LEU A 282 -24.14 -21.29 7.94
C LEU A 282 -25.20 -20.42 7.26
N LEU A 283 -25.43 -20.61 5.96
CA LEU A 283 -26.43 -19.88 5.22
C LEU A 283 -27.85 -20.09 5.82
N THR A 284 -28.20 -21.33 6.16
CA THR A 284 -29.49 -21.64 6.75
C THR A 284 -29.71 -20.93 8.10
N ARG A 285 -28.63 -20.75 8.89
CA ARG A 285 -28.71 -20.01 10.16
C ARG A 285 -28.82 -18.50 10.00
N LEU A 286 -28.24 -17.94 8.91
CA LEU A 286 -28.20 -16.50 8.67
C LEU A 286 -29.40 -15.98 7.86
N ILE A 287 -30.14 -16.86 7.15
CA ILE A 287 -31.29 -16.47 6.36
C ILE A 287 -32.51 -16.29 7.28
N GLU A 288 -33.26 -15.21 7.09
CA GLU A 288 -34.52 -14.95 7.78
C GLU A 288 -35.56 -16.00 7.41
N THR A 289 -36.27 -16.53 8.40
CA THR A 289 -37.25 -17.66 8.22
C THR A 289 -38.49 -17.28 7.41
N ASP A 290 -38.79 -15.99 7.28
CA ASP A 290 -40.00 -15.49 6.65
C ASP A 290 -39.92 -15.34 5.13
N ILE A 291 -38.76 -15.66 4.53
CA ILE A 291 -38.46 -15.49 3.11
C ILE A 291 -38.14 -16.86 2.48
N ALA A 292 -38.59 -17.09 1.25
CA ALA A 292 -38.21 -18.30 0.50
C ALA A 292 -36.67 -18.46 0.47
N PRO A 293 -36.12 -19.67 0.74
CA PRO A 293 -34.66 -19.85 0.94
C PRO A 293 -33.78 -19.29 -0.18
N ALA A 294 -34.20 -19.43 -1.44
CA ALA A 294 -33.45 -18.91 -2.59
C ALA A 294 -33.39 -17.37 -2.60
N LEU A 295 -34.49 -16.70 -2.27
CA LEU A 295 -34.55 -15.24 -2.17
C LEU A 295 -33.79 -14.76 -0.93
N GLY A 296 -33.88 -15.49 0.20
CA GLY A 296 -33.10 -15.24 1.41
C GLY A 296 -31.59 -15.29 1.15
N THR A 297 -31.14 -16.30 0.40
CA THR A 297 -29.71 -16.40 0.01
C THR A 297 -29.27 -15.21 -0.83
N VAL A 298 -30.07 -14.82 -1.83
CA VAL A 298 -29.73 -13.64 -2.66
C VAL A 298 -29.70 -12.37 -1.81
N LYS A 299 -30.69 -12.16 -0.93
CA LYS A 299 -30.73 -11.00 -0.01
C LYS A 299 -29.49 -10.96 0.90
N LEU A 300 -29.11 -12.10 1.48
CA LEU A 300 -27.93 -12.22 2.35
C LEU A 300 -26.64 -11.92 1.60
N ILE A 301 -26.43 -12.50 0.41
CA ILE A 301 -25.23 -12.24 -0.41
C ILE A 301 -25.17 -10.75 -0.77
N TRP A 302 -26.28 -10.16 -1.17
CA TRP A 302 -26.36 -8.73 -1.49
C TRP A 302 -25.99 -7.86 -0.30
N HIS A 303 -26.53 -8.20 0.88
CA HIS A 303 -26.19 -7.53 2.12
C HIS A 303 -24.70 -7.64 2.44
N ILE A 304 -24.11 -8.82 2.32
CA ILE A 304 -22.69 -9.07 2.61
C ILE A 304 -21.77 -8.31 1.64
N LEU A 305 -22.08 -8.30 0.35
CA LEU A 305 -21.35 -7.51 -0.64
C LEU A 305 -21.36 -6.01 -0.28
N HIS A 306 -22.50 -5.51 0.21
CA HIS A 306 -22.66 -4.10 0.59
C HIS A 306 -22.10 -3.78 1.97
N ALA A 307 -22.61 -4.45 3.01
CA ALA A 307 -22.38 -4.09 4.42
C ALA A 307 -21.35 -4.97 5.12
N GLY A 308 -20.93 -6.09 4.49
CA GLY A 308 -19.98 -7.05 5.05
C GLY A 308 -20.64 -8.21 5.76
N PHE A 309 -19.79 -9.12 6.22
CA PHE A 309 -20.19 -10.31 6.97
C PHE A 309 -20.16 -10.02 8.47
N SER A 310 -21.14 -10.51 9.21
CA SER A 310 -21.17 -10.49 10.66
C SER A 310 -21.72 -11.80 11.20
N ILE A 311 -21.17 -12.25 12.32
CA ILE A 311 -21.58 -13.47 12.99
C ILE A 311 -21.58 -13.24 14.51
N ASP A 312 -22.55 -13.84 15.20
CA ASP A 312 -22.54 -13.89 16.66
C ASP A 312 -22.13 -15.30 17.13
N THR A 313 -20.95 -15.37 17.73
CA THR A 313 -20.38 -16.60 18.28
C THR A 313 -20.57 -16.71 19.79
N GLY A 314 -21.20 -15.71 20.42
CA GLY A 314 -21.31 -15.58 21.87
C GLY A 314 -20.04 -15.04 22.55
N ASN A 315 -18.97 -14.74 21.80
CA ASN A 315 -17.71 -14.14 22.27
C ASN A 315 -17.41 -12.88 21.45
N ALA A 316 -17.46 -11.71 22.09
CA ALA A 316 -17.29 -10.41 21.41
C ALA A 316 -15.97 -10.31 20.63
N SER A 317 -14.85 -10.77 21.21
CA SER A 317 -13.53 -10.72 20.57
C SER A 317 -13.48 -11.61 19.31
N LEU A 318 -14.21 -12.74 19.29
CA LEU A 318 -14.31 -13.62 18.13
C LEU A 318 -15.29 -13.07 17.09
N ASN A 319 -16.34 -12.39 17.53
CA ASN A 319 -17.26 -11.70 16.63
C ASN A 319 -16.54 -10.60 15.84
N ASP A 320 -15.69 -9.80 16.49
CA ASP A 320 -14.87 -8.78 15.83
C ASP A 320 -13.88 -9.40 14.84
N LEU A 321 -13.26 -10.52 15.21
CA LEU A 321 -12.31 -11.26 14.35
C LEU A 321 -12.97 -11.84 13.10
N LEU A 322 -14.20 -12.35 13.24
CA LEU A 322 -14.91 -13.08 12.20
C LEU A 322 -15.96 -12.23 11.46
N SER A 323 -16.00 -10.93 11.73
CA SER A 323 -16.88 -9.97 11.05
C SER A 323 -16.05 -8.94 10.30
N GLY A 324 -16.60 -8.42 9.21
CA GLY A 324 -15.97 -7.34 8.47
C GLY A 324 -16.26 -7.36 6.98
N GLY A 325 -15.56 -6.46 6.26
CA GLY A 325 -15.71 -6.30 4.82
C GLY A 325 -16.94 -5.48 4.42
N GLY A 326 -17.42 -5.74 3.20
CA GLY A 326 -18.47 -4.97 2.55
C GLY A 326 -17.93 -3.71 1.85
N MET A 327 -18.56 -3.33 0.72
CA MET A 327 -18.14 -2.15 -0.04
C MET A 327 -18.25 -0.86 0.80
N SER A 328 -19.24 -0.79 1.70
CA SER A 328 -19.48 0.38 2.54
C SER A 328 -18.34 0.65 3.54
N SER A 329 -17.62 -0.38 4.00
CA SER A 329 -16.48 -0.20 4.91
C SER A 329 -15.34 0.59 4.27
N MET A 330 -15.25 0.62 2.94
CA MET A 330 -14.21 1.31 2.19
C MET A 330 -14.52 2.79 1.91
N LEU A 331 -15.73 3.28 2.18
CA LEU A 331 -16.16 4.63 1.80
C LEU A 331 -15.33 5.72 2.50
N ASN A 332 -14.96 5.54 3.77
CA ASN A 332 -14.12 6.50 4.47
C ASN A 332 -12.71 6.58 3.86
N THR A 333 -12.14 5.44 3.47
CA THR A 333 -10.84 5.40 2.77
C THR A 333 -10.93 6.06 1.40
N ILE A 334 -12.01 5.82 0.65
CA ILE A 334 -12.23 6.44 -0.65
C ILE A 334 -12.34 7.97 -0.53
N TRP A 335 -13.09 8.46 0.45
CA TRP A 335 -13.18 9.90 0.70
C TRP A 335 -11.82 10.50 1.08
N LEU A 336 -11.01 9.80 1.89
CA LEU A 336 -9.65 10.22 2.21
C LEU A 336 -8.78 10.33 0.94
N VAL A 337 -8.83 9.31 0.07
CA VAL A 337 -8.12 9.32 -1.22
C VAL A 337 -8.55 10.50 -2.09
N PHE A 338 -9.86 10.78 -2.21
CA PHE A 338 -10.33 11.92 -2.98
C PHE A 338 -9.85 13.27 -2.42
N ALA A 339 -9.91 13.45 -1.10
CA ALA A 339 -9.42 14.65 -0.45
C ALA A 339 -7.91 14.87 -0.67
N ALA A 340 -7.14 13.80 -0.56
CA ALA A 340 -5.70 13.81 -0.77
C ALA A 340 -5.31 14.10 -2.24
N MET A 341 -5.98 13.46 -3.20
CA MET A 341 -5.76 13.70 -4.64
C MET A 341 -6.16 15.11 -5.06
N MET A 342 -7.22 15.66 -4.47
CA MET A 342 -7.62 17.04 -4.67
C MET A 342 -6.53 18.02 -4.21
N PHE A 343 -5.99 17.82 -3.01
CA PHE A 343 -4.89 18.61 -2.46
C PHE A 343 -3.65 18.52 -3.34
N GLY A 344 -3.18 17.30 -3.65
CA GLY A 344 -2.00 17.05 -4.47
C GLY A 344 -2.09 17.69 -5.86
N ALA A 345 -3.20 17.48 -6.55
CA ALA A 345 -3.42 18.05 -7.88
C ALA A 345 -3.47 19.59 -7.86
N THR A 346 -3.97 20.19 -6.78
CA THR A 346 -4.01 21.65 -6.63
C THR A 346 -2.60 22.20 -6.48
N ILE A 347 -1.78 21.68 -5.56
CA ILE A 347 -0.41 22.17 -5.32
C ILE A 347 0.51 21.93 -6.53
N GLU A 348 0.31 20.84 -7.27
CA GLU A 348 1.02 20.56 -8.52
C GLU A 348 0.65 21.63 -9.57
N LYS A 349 -0.64 21.86 -9.79
CA LYS A 349 -1.13 22.78 -10.84
C LYS A 349 -0.67 24.21 -10.66
N ILE A 350 -0.60 24.69 -9.43
CA ILE A 350 -0.14 26.06 -9.14
C ILE A 350 1.38 26.18 -8.97
N GLY A 351 2.14 25.10 -9.26
CA GLY A 351 3.60 25.10 -9.32
C GLY A 351 4.29 25.08 -7.96
N LEU A 352 3.57 24.87 -6.84
CA LEU A 352 4.18 24.81 -5.50
C LEU A 352 5.10 23.61 -5.36
N LEU A 353 4.69 22.48 -5.89
CA LEU A 353 5.46 21.24 -5.86
C LEU A 353 6.77 21.39 -6.66
N THR A 354 6.72 21.96 -7.87
CA THR A 354 7.91 22.24 -8.68
C THR A 354 8.89 23.16 -7.94
N LYS A 355 8.37 24.21 -7.28
CA LYS A 355 9.20 25.13 -6.50
C LYS A 355 9.90 24.44 -5.36
N PHE A 356 9.20 23.54 -4.65
CA PHE A 356 9.76 22.77 -3.56
C PHE A 356 10.89 21.84 -4.04
N VAL A 357 10.65 21.07 -5.10
CA VAL A 357 11.62 20.13 -5.66
C VAL A 357 12.87 20.84 -6.21
N THR A 358 12.71 21.96 -6.94
CA THR A 358 13.86 22.72 -7.44
C THR A 358 14.72 23.28 -6.31
N SER A 359 14.12 23.58 -5.16
CA SER A 359 14.88 24.01 -3.98
C SER A 359 15.74 22.88 -3.39
N ILE A 360 15.26 21.64 -3.43
CA ILE A 360 16.02 20.46 -2.98
C ILE A 360 17.20 20.17 -3.93
N LEU A 361 17.03 20.35 -5.25
CA LEU A 361 18.09 20.16 -6.24
C LEU A 361 19.33 21.03 -5.97
N PHE A 362 19.16 22.21 -5.36
CA PHE A 362 20.28 23.08 -4.98
C PHE A 362 21.28 22.41 -4.03
N PHE A 363 20.84 21.44 -3.24
CA PHE A 363 21.69 20.69 -2.31
C PHE A 363 22.41 19.50 -2.95
N ALA A 364 22.08 19.14 -4.19
CA ALA A 364 22.64 17.99 -4.91
C ALA A 364 24.06 18.29 -5.47
N ARG A 365 25.07 18.43 -4.61
CA ARG A 365 26.46 18.77 -5.03
C ARG A 365 27.31 17.55 -5.40
N SER A 366 27.14 16.42 -4.73
CA SER A 366 27.86 15.16 -4.98
C SER A 366 26.90 14.08 -5.51
N THR A 367 27.42 12.93 -5.95
CA THR A 367 26.58 11.78 -6.34
C THR A 367 25.75 11.28 -5.16
N GLY A 368 26.34 11.20 -3.97
CA GLY A 368 25.63 10.82 -2.75
C GLY A 368 24.50 11.79 -2.42
N SER A 369 24.78 13.11 -2.44
CA SER A 369 23.75 14.12 -2.17
C SER A 369 22.68 14.18 -3.28
N LEU A 370 23.01 13.87 -4.54
CA LEU A 370 22.03 13.78 -5.63
C LEU A 370 21.04 12.65 -5.37
N ILE A 371 21.51 11.45 -5.08
CA ILE A 371 20.66 10.28 -4.78
C ILE A 371 19.82 10.56 -3.52
N THR A 372 20.42 11.11 -2.48
CA THR A 372 19.68 11.52 -1.26
C THR A 372 18.60 12.55 -1.57
N SER A 373 18.92 13.58 -2.36
CA SER A 373 17.93 14.58 -2.79
C SER A 373 16.78 13.96 -3.59
N THR A 374 17.08 12.97 -4.44
CA THR A 374 16.05 12.24 -5.19
C THR A 374 15.14 11.45 -4.24
N ILE A 375 15.69 10.70 -3.28
CA ILE A 375 14.91 9.94 -2.27
C ILE A 375 14.05 10.88 -1.44
N VAL A 376 14.61 11.95 -0.92
CA VAL A 376 13.87 12.96 -0.13
C VAL A 376 12.77 13.60 -0.96
N THR A 377 13.02 13.87 -2.24
CA THR A 377 12.01 14.41 -3.15
C THR A 377 10.88 13.41 -3.40
N CYS A 378 11.19 12.13 -3.62
CA CYS A 378 10.18 11.09 -3.77
C CYS A 378 9.29 10.98 -2.51
N PHE A 379 9.92 10.94 -1.32
CA PHE A 379 9.20 10.92 -0.06
C PHE A 379 8.33 12.16 0.15
N ALA A 380 8.89 13.34 -0.10
CA ALA A 380 8.13 14.59 -0.04
C ALA A 380 6.97 14.60 -1.04
N THR A 381 7.16 14.10 -2.26
CA THR A 381 6.10 13.99 -3.26
C THR A 381 4.99 13.05 -2.79
N ASN A 382 5.32 11.92 -2.16
CA ASN A 382 4.34 11.01 -1.55
C ASN A 382 3.47 11.73 -0.50
N ILE A 383 4.08 12.59 0.32
CA ILE A 383 3.36 13.39 1.32
C ILE A 383 2.46 14.42 0.64
N LEU A 384 2.94 15.08 -0.41
CA LEU A 384 2.36 16.26 -1.03
C LEU A 384 1.28 15.92 -2.05
N THR A 385 1.53 14.91 -2.89
CA THR A 385 0.59 14.49 -3.93
C THR A 385 -0.32 13.36 -3.49
N ALA A 386 0.01 12.73 -2.37
CA ALA A 386 -0.70 11.56 -1.83
C ALA A 386 -0.77 10.38 -2.82
N ASP A 387 0.13 10.32 -3.79
CA ASP A 387 0.11 9.35 -4.87
C ASP A 387 1.50 8.77 -5.13
N GLN A 388 1.56 7.43 -5.20
CA GLN A 388 2.79 6.68 -5.42
C GLN A 388 3.36 6.88 -6.82
N TYR A 389 2.50 6.93 -7.85
CA TYR A 389 2.97 7.08 -9.23
C TYR A 389 3.58 8.47 -9.46
N MET A 390 2.96 9.50 -8.89
CA MET A 390 3.51 10.86 -8.94
C MET A 390 4.86 10.96 -8.25
N SER A 391 5.08 10.22 -7.17
CA SER A 391 6.35 10.19 -6.44
C SER A 391 7.50 9.52 -7.22
N ILE A 392 7.19 8.77 -8.27
CA ILE A 392 8.13 8.18 -9.21
C ILE A 392 8.32 9.07 -10.44
N VAL A 393 7.20 9.44 -11.09
CA VAL A 393 7.22 10.10 -12.40
C VAL A 393 7.79 11.51 -12.32
N MET A 394 7.37 12.29 -11.32
CA MET A 394 7.76 13.68 -11.21
C MET A 394 9.23 13.83 -10.84
N PRO A 395 9.73 13.24 -9.72
CA PRO A 395 11.17 13.29 -9.43
C PRO A 395 12.01 12.68 -10.54
N GLY A 396 11.54 11.57 -11.15
CA GLY A 396 12.24 10.93 -12.25
C GLY A 396 12.50 11.88 -13.42
N ARG A 397 11.49 12.62 -13.86
CA ARG A 397 11.64 13.63 -14.93
C ARG A 397 12.56 14.78 -14.53
N MET A 398 12.45 15.26 -13.29
CA MET A 398 13.20 16.42 -12.82
C MET A 398 14.68 16.14 -12.58
N PHE A 399 15.01 14.93 -12.12
CA PHE A 399 16.39 14.56 -11.81
C PHE A 399 17.13 13.93 -12.99
N LYS A 400 16.44 13.44 -14.04
CA LYS A 400 17.02 12.69 -15.16
C LYS A 400 18.21 13.41 -15.78
N GLU A 401 18.06 14.67 -16.17
CA GLU A 401 19.13 15.46 -16.80
C GLU A 401 20.35 15.60 -15.90
N GLU A 402 20.16 15.71 -14.58
CA GLU A 402 21.27 15.83 -13.63
C GLU A 402 22.04 14.51 -13.47
N TYR A 403 21.35 13.35 -13.52
CA TYR A 403 22.02 12.05 -13.57
C TYR A 403 22.82 11.87 -14.85
N GLU A 404 22.25 12.22 -16.02
CA GLU A 404 22.92 12.20 -17.31
C GLU A 404 24.15 13.12 -17.33
N ARG A 405 24.03 14.35 -16.83
CA ARG A 405 25.13 15.32 -16.72
C ARG A 405 26.32 14.79 -15.92
N ARG A 406 26.08 13.91 -14.95
CA ARG A 406 27.10 13.27 -14.11
C ARG A 406 27.55 11.91 -14.65
N ASN A 407 27.20 11.55 -15.86
CA ASN A 407 27.51 10.26 -16.48
C ASN A 407 27.07 9.05 -15.61
N LEU A 408 25.94 9.15 -14.93
CA LEU A 408 25.35 8.06 -14.17
C LEU A 408 24.41 7.24 -15.07
N ALA A 409 24.55 5.92 -15.01
CA ALA A 409 23.65 5.03 -15.76
C ALA A 409 22.19 5.19 -15.29
N PRO A 410 21.19 5.13 -16.19
CA PRO A 410 19.77 5.33 -15.88
C PRO A 410 19.24 4.40 -14.78
N VAL A 411 19.83 3.23 -14.60
CA VAL A 411 19.47 2.27 -13.55
C VAL A 411 19.71 2.81 -12.13
N ASN A 412 20.64 3.79 -11.95
CA ASN A 412 20.81 4.43 -10.64
C ASN A 412 19.59 5.29 -10.31
N LEU A 413 19.07 6.05 -11.28
CA LEU A 413 17.87 6.86 -11.09
C LEU A 413 16.66 5.95 -10.85
N SER A 414 16.42 4.96 -11.71
CA SER A 414 15.25 4.09 -11.57
C SER A 414 15.22 3.33 -10.25
N ARG A 415 16.38 2.83 -9.77
CA ARG A 415 16.49 2.25 -8.43
C ARG A 415 16.14 3.27 -7.34
N THR A 416 16.67 4.48 -7.43
CA THR A 416 16.44 5.53 -6.43
C THR A 416 14.98 5.96 -6.37
N LEU A 417 14.28 5.98 -7.51
CA LEU A 417 12.85 6.27 -7.58
C LEU A 417 12.02 5.20 -6.86
N GLU A 418 12.37 3.93 -7.03
CA GLU A 418 11.73 2.82 -6.30
C GLU A 418 12.07 2.84 -4.81
N ASP A 419 13.37 3.04 -4.46
CA ASP A 419 13.83 3.09 -3.07
C ASP A 419 13.21 4.25 -2.28
N GLY A 420 12.87 5.37 -2.95
CA GLY A 420 12.28 6.55 -2.32
C GLY A 420 10.76 6.68 -2.53
N GLY A 421 10.27 6.38 -3.73
CA GLY A 421 8.87 6.63 -4.10
C GLY A 421 7.94 5.48 -3.72
N THR A 422 8.19 4.30 -4.27
CA THR A 422 7.34 3.12 -4.04
C THR A 422 7.34 2.72 -2.57
N ILE A 423 8.52 2.60 -1.99
CA ILE A 423 8.69 1.98 -0.66
C ILE A 423 8.16 2.86 0.47
N THR A 424 8.19 4.17 0.33
CA THR A 424 7.73 5.08 1.39
C THR A 424 6.22 5.40 1.34
N SER A 425 5.56 5.08 0.23
CA SER A 425 4.14 5.40 0.03
C SER A 425 3.18 4.82 1.08
N PRO A 426 3.31 3.54 1.54
CA PRO A 426 2.41 2.99 2.53
C PRO A 426 2.62 3.53 3.95
N LEU A 427 3.72 4.25 4.19
CA LEU A 427 4.02 4.84 5.50
C LEU A 427 3.23 6.12 5.78
N ILE A 428 2.59 6.69 4.76
CA ILE A 428 1.90 7.98 4.83
C ILE A 428 0.39 7.74 4.86
N PRO A 429 -0.31 8.09 5.95
CA PRO A 429 -1.71 7.73 6.16
C PRO A 429 -2.69 8.24 5.08
N TRP A 430 -2.42 9.39 4.51
CA TRP A 430 -3.26 10.00 3.46
C TRP A 430 -2.77 9.73 2.04
N ASN A 431 -1.64 9.03 1.86
CA ASN A 431 -1.24 8.51 0.55
C ASN A 431 -2.19 7.38 0.15
N THR A 432 -2.44 7.25 -1.16
CA THR A 432 -3.31 6.18 -1.70
C THR A 432 -2.91 4.79 -1.18
N CYS A 433 -1.61 4.53 -1.05
CA CYS A 433 -1.10 3.26 -0.54
C CYS A 433 -1.33 3.11 0.97
N GLY A 434 -1.04 4.13 1.77
CA GLY A 434 -1.28 4.09 3.21
C GLY A 434 -2.77 3.97 3.54
N ALA A 435 -3.60 4.74 2.86
CA ALA A 435 -5.06 4.66 2.96
C ALA A 435 -5.58 3.26 2.57
N TYR A 436 -5.04 2.68 1.48
CA TYR A 436 -5.39 1.32 1.07
C TYR A 436 -5.04 0.28 2.13
N MET A 437 -3.80 0.30 2.63
CA MET A 437 -3.35 -0.64 3.68
C MET A 437 -4.20 -0.51 4.95
N HIS A 438 -4.54 0.72 5.36
CA HIS A 438 -5.45 0.95 6.47
C HIS A 438 -6.84 0.35 6.22
N GLY A 439 -7.44 0.61 5.06
CA GLY A 439 -8.75 0.08 4.70
C GLY A 439 -8.82 -1.44 4.68
N VAL A 440 -7.73 -2.09 4.25
CA VAL A 440 -7.64 -3.55 4.08
C VAL A 440 -7.28 -4.26 5.38
N LEU A 441 -6.22 -3.80 6.06
CA LEU A 441 -5.68 -4.45 7.26
C LEU A 441 -6.35 -3.97 8.55
N GLN A 442 -7.15 -2.91 8.48
CA GLN A 442 -7.80 -2.26 9.63
C GLN A 442 -6.81 -1.83 10.73
N VAL A 443 -5.57 -1.52 10.33
CA VAL A 443 -4.51 -1.01 11.20
C VAL A 443 -4.01 0.31 10.62
N SER A 444 -3.92 1.34 11.45
CA SER A 444 -3.48 2.67 11.01
C SER A 444 -2.03 2.66 10.54
N PRO A 445 -1.68 3.39 9.45
CA PRO A 445 -0.29 3.61 9.08
C PRO A 445 0.54 4.23 10.20
N LEU A 446 -0.05 5.03 11.08
CA LEU A 446 0.64 5.59 12.24
C LEU A 446 1.10 4.51 13.22
N ASP A 447 0.36 3.41 13.33
CA ASP A 447 0.69 2.30 14.22
C ASP A 447 1.70 1.35 13.61
N TYR A 448 1.53 0.99 12.32
CA TYR A 448 2.41 0.01 11.68
C TYR A 448 3.67 0.58 11.05
N ALA A 449 3.73 1.90 10.75
CA ALA A 449 4.87 2.47 10.02
C ALA A 449 6.22 2.22 10.70
N MET A 450 6.26 2.27 12.04
CA MET A 450 7.49 2.00 12.80
C MET A 450 7.94 0.54 12.71
N TYR A 451 7.04 -0.36 12.34
CA TYR A 451 7.29 -1.80 12.17
C TYR A 451 7.38 -2.21 10.70
N ALA A 452 7.13 -1.34 9.75
CA ALA A 452 7.36 -1.62 8.32
C ALA A 452 8.87 -1.57 8.00
N PHE A 453 9.63 -2.49 8.59
CA PHE A 453 11.11 -2.43 8.62
C PHE A 453 11.72 -2.42 7.23
N PHE A 454 11.21 -3.20 6.28
CA PHE A 454 11.72 -3.16 4.92
C PHE A 454 11.56 -1.76 4.31
N ASN A 455 10.40 -1.13 4.52
CA ASN A 455 10.07 0.19 3.99
C ASN A 455 10.90 1.31 4.62
N LEU A 456 11.33 1.13 5.87
CA LEU A 456 12.19 2.08 6.58
C LEU A 456 13.68 1.88 6.23
N ILE A 457 14.14 0.64 6.20
CA ILE A 457 15.57 0.30 6.01
C ILE A 457 16.01 0.56 4.55
N ASN A 458 15.17 0.24 3.57
CA ASN A 458 15.55 0.28 2.17
C ASN A 458 15.99 1.68 1.69
N PRO A 459 15.25 2.80 1.93
CA PRO A 459 15.71 4.14 1.57
C PRO A 459 17.01 4.55 2.31
N VAL A 460 17.13 4.17 3.59
CA VAL A 460 18.32 4.47 4.39
C VAL A 460 19.54 3.75 3.82
N LEU A 461 19.40 2.46 3.50
CA LEU A 461 20.47 1.67 2.90
C LEU A 461 20.87 2.22 1.53
N ALA A 462 19.91 2.67 0.72
CA ALA A 462 20.19 3.33 -0.56
C ALA A 462 21.00 4.61 -0.40
N ILE A 463 20.71 5.42 0.63
CA ILE A 463 21.49 6.61 0.97
C ILE A 463 22.92 6.23 1.40
N ILE A 464 23.08 5.24 2.27
CA ILE A 464 24.39 4.74 2.71
C ILE A 464 25.22 4.29 1.49
N TYR A 465 24.62 3.49 0.59
CA TYR A 465 25.29 3.03 -0.64
C TYR A 465 25.69 4.19 -1.54
N ALA A 466 24.86 5.24 -1.61
CA ALA A 466 25.17 6.41 -2.42
C ALA A 466 26.40 7.18 -1.93
N TYR A 467 26.55 7.36 -0.61
CA TYR A 467 27.73 8.02 -0.04
C TYR A 467 28.97 7.14 -0.05
N CYS A 468 28.82 5.83 0.10
CA CYS A 468 29.93 4.88 0.02
C CYS A 468 30.35 4.56 -1.42
N GLY A 469 29.62 5.02 -2.45
CA GLY A 469 29.89 4.70 -3.84
C GLY A 469 29.60 3.23 -4.22
N ILE A 470 28.82 2.51 -3.39
CA ILE A 470 28.53 1.08 -3.59
C ILE A 470 27.49 0.93 -4.70
N LYS A 471 27.83 0.15 -5.75
CA LYS A 471 26.93 -0.13 -6.89
C LYS A 471 26.34 1.14 -7.51
N ILE A 472 27.18 2.14 -7.72
CA ILE A 472 26.87 3.32 -8.53
C ILE A 472 27.47 3.08 -9.91
N LEU A 473 26.62 2.84 -10.91
CA LEU A 473 27.04 2.55 -12.27
C LEU A 473 27.18 3.84 -13.08
N LYS A 474 28.27 3.95 -13.83
CA LYS A 474 28.48 5.05 -14.79
C LYS A 474 28.06 4.61 -16.19
N LEU A 475 27.71 5.58 -17.02
CA LEU A 475 27.51 5.35 -18.45
C LEU A 475 28.84 4.87 -19.04
N THR A 476 28.82 3.73 -19.71
CA THR A 476 29.92 3.26 -20.54
C THR A 476 29.86 4.01 -21.88
N PRO A 477 30.98 4.62 -22.33
CA PRO A 477 30.98 5.23 -23.66
C PRO A 477 30.55 4.19 -24.70
N PRO A 478 29.71 4.53 -25.69
CA PRO A 478 29.35 3.58 -26.74
C PRO A 478 30.61 3.14 -27.48
N ASP A 479 30.72 1.83 -27.81
CA ASP A 479 31.90 1.21 -28.45
C ASP A 479 32.36 1.95 -29.72
N SER A 480 31.48 2.68 -30.38
CA SER A 480 31.77 3.54 -31.54
C SER A 480 32.71 4.71 -31.18
N VAL A 481 32.71 5.21 -29.97
CA VAL A 481 33.58 6.33 -29.51
C VAL A 481 34.98 5.78 -29.16
N VAL A 482 35.04 4.55 -28.61
CA VAL A 482 36.30 3.88 -28.29
C VAL A 482 37.04 3.48 -29.56
N GLN A 483 36.32 3.03 -30.62
CA GLN A 483 36.91 2.71 -31.91
C GLN A 483 37.36 3.94 -32.69
N GLN A 484 36.75 5.10 -32.53
CA GLN A 484 37.23 6.34 -33.15
C GLN A 484 38.44 6.92 -32.42
N ALA A 485 38.53 6.82 -31.10
CA ALA A 485 39.70 7.25 -30.32
C ALA A 485 40.92 6.31 -30.52
N ALA A 486 40.70 5.04 -30.87
CA ALA A 486 41.78 4.10 -31.19
C ALA A 486 42.30 4.21 -32.64
N LYS A 487 41.62 5.00 -33.49
CA LYS A 487 42.02 5.27 -34.89
C LYS A 487 42.59 6.65 -35.13
N ALA A 488 42.56 7.53 -34.10
CA ALA A 488 43.20 8.84 -34.09
C ALA A 488 44.51 8.77 -33.30
#